data_646cdcd2a788f1679c59cce9d7b41a58
#
_entry.id   646cdcd2a788f1679c59cce9d7b41a58
#
_cell.length_a   1.000
_cell.length_b   1.000
_cell.length_c   1.000
_cell.angle_alpha   90.00
_cell.angle_beta   90.00
_cell.angle_gamma   90.00
#
_symmetry.space_group_name_H-M   'P 1'
#
loop_
_entity.id
_entity.type
_entity.pdbx_description
1 polymer ?
#
loop_
_entity_poly.entity_id
_entity_poly.type
_entity_poly.pdbx_seq_one_letter_code
_entity_poly.pdbx_strand_id
1 'polypeptide(L)'
;MNHEYLLEFLEKKDIPTVHKLRHAYLTYYGLDQQNTYVLKEGVVKTSIILRDGREFNISYLKAPDIISLLRDEVSQYTSAPFNVRIESETAVFYKIPRVTFWEYVNEDKKLQDYINAYY
;
A
#
# COMPACT_ATOMS: atom_id res chain seq x y z
N MET A 1 -6.33 1.07 -16.26
CA MET A 1 -5.07 1.76 -15.92
C MET A 1 -3.97 0.74 -15.74
N ASN A 2 -2.79 1.03 -16.25
CA ASN A 2 -1.71 0.07 -16.28
C ASN A 2 -0.74 0.27 -15.12
N HIS A 3 -0.79 -0.62 -14.14
CA HIS A 3 0.14 -0.61 -13.00
C HIS A 3 1.54 -1.11 -13.37
N GLU A 4 1.73 -1.65 -14.57
CA GLU A 4 3.02 -2.19 -15.00
C GLU A 4 4.11 -1.13 -15.02
N TYR A 5 3.76 0.09 -15.41
CA TYR A 5 4.74 1.18 -15.44
C TYR A 5 5.32 1.43 -14.04
N LEU A 6 4.45 1.43 -13.02
CA LEU A 6 4.90 1.61 -11.63
C LEU A 6 5.85 0.50 -11.21
N LEU A 7 5.52 -0.76 -11.50
CA LEU A 7 6.37 -1.89 -11.15
C LEU A 7 7.72 -1.84 -11.84
N GLU A 8 7.73 -1.51 -13.14
CA GLU A 8 8.97 -1.36 -13.90
C GLU A 8 9.85 -0.24 -13.34
N PHE A 9 9.23 0.89 -12.99
CA PHE A 9 9.93 2.02 -12.39
C PHE A 9 10.60 1.61 -11.08
N LEU A 10 9.88 0.89 -10.22
CA LEU A 10 10.39 0.47 -8.92
C LEU A 10 11.48 -0.59 -9.05
N GLU A 11 11.37 -1.49 -10.01
CA GLU A 11 12.42 -2.49 -10.26
C GLU A 11 13.77 -1.84 -10.58
N LYS A 12 13.74 -0.74 -11.33
CA LYS A 12 14.97 -0.03 -11.71
C LYS A 12 15.60 0.73 -10.55
N LYS A 13 14.87 0.97 -9.47
CA LYS A 13 15.34 1.73 -8.32
C LYS A 13 15.94 0.86 -7.22
N ASP A 14 16.01 -0.45 -7.41
CA ASP A 14 16.60 -1.37 -6.44
C ASP A 14 15.99 -1.25 -5.04
N ILE A 15 14.67 -1.24 -4.98
CA ILE A 15 13.91 -1.05 -3.75
C ILE A 15 13.79 -2.38 -3.01
N PRO A 16 13.95 -2.40 -1.67
CA PRO A 16 13.80 -3.63 -0.91
C PRO A 16 12.38 -4.18 -0.99
N THR A 17 12.29 -5.50 -0.97
CA THR A 17 11.01 -6.20 -0.94
C THR A 17 10.78 -6.83 0.42
N VAL A 18 9.49 -6.95 0.78
CA VAL A 18 9.04 -7.62 2.00
C VAL A 18 8.16 -8.79 1.58
N HIS A 19 8.43 -9.96 2.14
CA HIS A 19 7.66 -11.18 1.88
C HIS A 19 6.86 -11.54 3.12
N LYS A 20 5.57 -11.83 2.93
CA LYS A 20 4.67 -12.21 4.02
C LYS A 20 3.88 -13.45 3.64
N LEU A 21 3.52 -14.23 4.66
CA LEU A 21 2.71 -15.42 4.52
C LEU A 21 1.25 -15.13 4.85
N ARG A 22 0.37 -16.06 4.45
CA ARG A 22 -1.07 -15.94 4.70
C ARG A 22 -1.35 -15.66 6.17
N HIS A 23 -2.31 -14.76 6.40
CA HIS A 23 -2.78 -14.30 7.71
C HIS A 23 -1.82 -13.41 8.48
N ALA A 24 -0.60 -13.16 7.98
CA ALA A 24 0.26 -12.14 8.55
C ALA A 24 -0.29 -10.74 8.25
N TYR A 25 0.03 -9.79 9.12
CA TYR A 25 -0.33 -8.39 8.91
C TYR A 25 0.85 -7.64 8.34
N LEU A 26 0.62 -6.86 7.29
CA LEU A 26 1.58 -5.89 6.80
C LEU A 26 1.56 -4.66 7.70
N THR A 27 0.35 -4.16 7.99
CA THR A 27 0.14 -3.09 8.95
C THR A 27 -0.98 -3.50 9.90
N TYR A 28 -0.85 -3.10 11.16
CA TYR A 28 -1.83 -3.39 12.20
C TYR A 28 -1.97 -2.16 13.06
N TYR A 29 -3.21 -1.67 13.21
CA TYR A 29 -3.51 -0.43 13.92
C TYR A 29 -2.74 0.79 13.38
N GLY A 30 -2.47 0.79 12.09
CA GLY A 30 -1.78 1.91 11.46
C GLY A 30 -0.35 2.12 11.94
N LEU A 31 0.31 1.07 12.40
CA LEU A 31 1.64 1.17 13.01
C LEU A 31 2.73 1.63 12.05
N ASP A 32 2.58 1.39 10.76
CA ASP A 32 3.60 1.79 9.78
C ASP A 32 3.05 2.92 8.89
N GLN A 33 3.23 4.16 9.37
CA GLN A 33 2.82 5.34 8.63
C GLN A 33 3.95 6.01 7.86
N GLN A 34 5.19 5.53 8.04
CA GLN A 34 6.36 6.13 7.41
C GLN A 34 6.67 5.55 6.05
N ASN A 35 6.08 4.43 5.70
CA ASN A 35 6.35 3.73 4.47
C ASN A 35 5.11 3.61 3.61
N THR A 36 5.33 3.62 2.29
CA THR A 36 4.35 3.25 1.30
C THR A 36 4.69 1.86 0.79
N TYR A 37 3.68 1.02 0.64
CA TYR A 37 3.87 -0.35 0.15
C TYR A 37 3.21 -0.50 -1.21
N VAL A 38 3.91 -1.14 -2.13
CA VAL A 38 3.34 -1.50 -3.42
C VAL A 38 3.26 -3.02 -3.49
N LEU A 39 2.04 -3.54 -3.61
CA LEU A 39 1.80 -4.98 -3.70
C LEU A 39 2.25 -5.46 -5.07
N LYS A 40 3.30 -6.27 -5.09
CA LYS A 40 3.88 -6.83 -6.30
C LYS A 40 3.23 -8.15 -6.68
N GLU A 41 2.97 -9.00 -5.68
CA GLU A 41 2.35 -10.30 -5.86
C GLU A 41 1.44 -10.61 -4.67
N GLY A 42 0.30 -11.24 -4.94
CA GLY A 42 -0.60 -11.73 -3.91
C GLY A 42 -1.90 -10.95 -3.78
N VAL A 43 -2.63 -11.26 -2.72
CA VAL A 43 -3.91 -10.64 -2.38
C VAL A 43 -3.90 -10.28 -0.91
N VAL A 44 -4.40 -9.10 -0.58
CA VAL A 44 -4.52 -8.62 0.80
C VAL A 44 -5.96 -8.16 1.07
N LYS A 45 -6.31 -8.16 2.35
CA LYS A 45 -7.57 -7.62 2.84
C LYS A 45 -7.28 -6.37 3.67
N THR A 46 -8.01 -5.29 3.38
CA THR A 46 -7.93 -4.07 4.17
C THR A 46 -9.13 -3.97 5.09
N SER A 47 -8.92 -3.53 6.32
CA SER A 47 -9.97 -3.41 7.31
C SER A 47 -9.66 -2.33 8.33
N ILE A 48 -10.69 -1.90 9.07
CA ILE A 48 -10.54 -1.05 10.24
C ILE A 48 -11.15 -1.76 11.44
N ILE A 49 -10.66 -1.42 12.64
CA ILE A 49 -11.21 -1.96 13.88
C ILE A 49 -11.99 -0.85 14.56
N LEU A 50 -13.27 -1.12 14.83
CA LEU A 50 -14.16 -0.18 15.50
C LEU A 50 -13.88 -0.15 17.01
N ARG A 51 -14.41 0.87 17.69
CA ARG A 51 -14.21 1.04 19.13
C ARG A 51 -14.67 -0.14 19.97
N ASP A 52 -15.70 -0.85 19.51
CA ASP A 52 -16.23 -2.02 20.22
C ASP A 52 -15.48 -3.32 19.91
N GLY A 53 -14.36 -3.22 19.17
CA GLY A 53 -13.54 -4.36 18.81
C GLY A 53 -13.95 -5.07 17.53
N ARG A 54 -15.08 -4.69 16.91
CA ARG A 54 -15.48 -5.30 15.65
C ARG A 54 -14.59 -4.85 14.52
N GLU A 55 -14.26 -5.79 13.64
CA GLU A 55 -13.49 -5.51 12.43
C GLU A 55 -14.45 -5.22 11.28
N PHE A 56 -14.24 -4.12 10.60
CA PHE A 56 -14.99 -3.73 9.43
C PHE A 56 -14.11 -3.88 8.19
N ASN A 57 -14.47 -4.84 7.31
CA ASN A 57 -13.71 -5.07 6.08
C ASN A 57 -14.02 -3.98 5.07
N ILE A 58 -12.96 -3.37 4.52
CA ILE A 58 -13.08 -2.31 3.53
C ILE A 58 -13.04 -2.90 2.13
N SER A 59 -11.97 -3.66 1.82
CA SER A 59 -11.81 -4.22 0.48
C SER A 59 -10.76 -5.32 0.45
N TYR A 60 -10.74 -6.03 -0.69
CA TYR A 60 -9.65 -6.92 -1.07
C TYR A 60 -8.88 -6.24 -2.19
N LEU A 61 -7.56 -6.25 -2.10
CA LEU A 61 -6.67 -5.69 -3.11
C LEU A 61 -5.84 -6.81 -3.71
N LYS A 62 -5.79 -6.84 -5.04
CA LYS A 62 -5.03 -7.83 -5.79
C LYS A 62 -3.86 -7.15 -6.48
N ALA A 63 -2.69 -7.80 -6.49
CA ALA A 63 -1.51 -7.26 -7.16
C ALA A 63 -1.73 -7.07 -8.67
N PRO A 64 -1.14 -6.04 -9.27
CA PRO A 64 -0.38 -4.97 -8.62
C PRO A 64 -1.28 -3.84 -8.10
N ASP A 65 -0.95 -3.31 -6.92
CA ASP A 65 -1.70 -2.18 -6.33
C ASP A 65 -0.82 -1.43 -5.32
N ILE A 66 -1.21 -0.20 -5.04
CA ILE A 66 -0.54 0.63 -4.04
C ILE A 66 -1.29 0.52 -2.73
N ILE A 67 -0.55 0.17 -1.67
CA ILE A 67 -1.12 0.00 -0.34
C ILE A 67 -0.58 1.09 0.57
N SER A 68 -1.43 1.61 1.43
CA SER A 68 -1.06 2.65 2.40
C SER A 68 -0.62 3.97 1.74
N LEU A 69 -1.11 4.24 0.53
CA LEU A 69 -0.94 5.55 -0.07
C LEU A 69 -2.03 6.47 0.48
N LEU A 70 -1.89 6.80 1.75
CA LEU A 70 -2.79 7.74 2.40
C LEU A 70 -2.33 9.15 2.07
N ARG A 71 -3.19 9.92 1.44
CA ARG A 71 -3.01 11.36 1.38
C ARG A 71 -3.23 11.90 2.79
N ASP A 72 -2.51 12.94 3.15
CA ASP A 72 -2.68 13.57 4.44
C ASP A 72 -4.13 13.97 4.70
N GLU A 73 -4.85 14.35 3.65
CA GLU A 73 -6.27 14.68 3.70
C GLU A 73 -7.12 13.50 4.15
N VAL A 74 -6.81 12.28 3.66
CA VAL A 74 -7.55 11.08 4.04
C VAL A 74 -7.23 10.69 5.47
N SER A 75 -5.98 10.84 5.90
CA SER A 75 -5.60 10.52 7.28
C SER A 75 -6.27 11.45 8.30
N GLN A 76 -6.70 12.64 7.89
CA GLN A 76 -7.46 13.54 8.75
C GLN A 76 -8.89 13.08 8.97
N TYR A 77 -9.46 12.32 8.03
CA TYR A 77 -10.85 11.87 8.11
C TYR A 77 -11.02 10.49 8.75
N THR A 78 -9.95 9.70 8.79
CA THR A 78 -10.02 8.37 9.39
C THR A 78 -9.15 8.32 10.64
N SER A 79 -9.79 8.43 11.79
CA SER A 79 -9.13 8.20 13.07
C SER A 79 -9.08 6.70 13.41
N ALA A 80 -9.69 5.85 12.61
CA ALA A 80 -9.74 4.43 12.86
C ALA A 80 -8.44 3.75 12.43
N PRO A 81 -7.93 2.78 13.22
CA PRO A 81 -6.76 2.01 12.83
C PRO A 81 -7.02 1.21 11.56
N PHE A 82 -6.04 1.21 10.67
CA PHE A 82 -6.11 0.56 9.37
C PHE A 82 -5.23 -0.68 9.36
N ASN A 83 -5.81 -1.83 9.01
CA ASN A 83 -5.12 -3.10 8.97
C ASN A 83 -5.00 -3.59 7.53
N VAL A 84 -3.87 -4.23 7.23
CA VAL A 84 -3.66 -4.93 5.96
C VAL A 84 -3.19 -6.34 6.29
N ARG A 85 -4.00 -7.34 5.96
CA ARG A 85 -3.71 -8.75 6.23
C ARG A 85 -3.57 -9.52 4.92
N ILE A 86 -2.58 -10.43 4.87
CA ILE A 86 -2.32 -11.25 3.70
C ILE A 86 -3.38 -12.35 3.60
N GLU A 87 -4.05 -12.44 2.43
CA GLU A 87 -5.10 -13.45 2.17
C GLU A 87 -4.63 -14.55 1.21
N SER A 88 -3.68 -14.27 0.32
CA SER A 88 -3.07 -15.29 -0.51
C SER A 88 -2.05 -16.10 0.29
N GLU A 89 -1.60 -17.22 -0.28
CA GLU A 89 -0.59 -18.07 0.39
C GLU A 89 0.66 -17.27 0.76
N THR A 90 1.12 -16.42 -0.17
CA THR A 90 2.22 -15.50 0.03
C THR A 90 1.90 -14.16 -0.60
N ALA A 91 2.59 -13.12 -0.16
CA ALA A 91 2.52 -11.79 -0.78
C ALA A 91 3.89 -11.15 -0.77
N VAL A 92 4.17 -10.37 -1.81
CA VAL A 92 5.44 -9.65 -1.96
C VAL A 92 5.13 -8.17 -2.15
N PHE A 93 5.83 -7.32 -1.40
CA PHE A 93 5.64 -5.87 -1.42
C PHE A 93 6.96 -5.17 -1.65
N TYR A 94 6.92 -4.04 -2.39
CA TYR A 94 7.99 -3.06 -2.30
C TYR A 94 7.72 -2.18 -1.07
N LYS A 95 8.74 -1.98 -0.26
CA LYS A 95 8.68 -1.11 0.91
C LYS A 95 9.47 0.17 0.60
N ILE A 96 8.77 1.29 0.54
CA ILE A 96 9.36 2.56 0.12
C ILE A 96 9.07 3.61 1.19
N PRO A 97 10.08 4.28 1.74
CA PRO A 97 9.81 5.42 2.63
C PRO A 97 8.88 6.41 1.94
N ARG A 98 7.88 6.91 2.66
CA ARG A 98 6.86 7.78 2.06
C ARG A 98 7.47 9.00 1.39
N VAL A 99 8.47 9.62 2.04
CA VAL A 99 9.18 10.77 1.48
C VAL A 99 9.84 10.40 0.15
N THR A 100 10.51 9.26 0.10
CA THR A 100 11.17 8.77 -1.10
C THR A 100 10.19 8.48 -2.23
N PHE A 101 9.03 7.89 -1.89
CA PHE A 101 7.99 7.60 -2.86
C PHE A 101 7.52 8.90 -3.55
N TRP A 102 7.26 9.94 -2.76
CA TRP A 102 6.81 11.22 -3.32
C TRP A 102 7.91 11.93 -4.12
N GLU A 103 9.18 11.75 -3.75
CA GLU A 103 10.29 12.23 -4.56
C GLU A 103 10.30 11.57 -5.94
N TYR A 104 10.09 10.24 -5.99
CA TYR A 104 10.00 9.52 -7.25
C TYR A 104 8.82 10.03 -8.10
N VAL A 105 7.67 10.26 -7.48
CA VAL A 105 6.50 10.80 -8.17
C VAL A 105 6.80 12.17 -8.76
N ASN A 106 7.49 13.02 -8.01
CA ASN A 106 7.83 14.37 -8.47
C ASN A 106 8.86 14.40 -9.59
N GLU A 107 9.72 13.39 -9.67
CA GLU A 107 10.77 13.33 -10.71
C GLU A 107 10.25 12.81 -12.05
N ASP A 108 9.16 12.08 -12.07
CA ASP A 108 8.69 11.38 -13.27
C ASP A 108 7.26 11.79 -13.60
N LYS A 109 7.08 12.47 -14.73
CA LYS A 109 5.78 12.96 -15.14
C LYS A 109 4.76 11.85 -15.39
N LYS A 110 5.19 10.74 -15.97
CA LYS A 110 4.27 9.60 -16.21
C LYS A 110 3.79 9.02 -14.89
N LEU A 111 4.67 8.96 -13.89
CA LEU A 111 4.29 8.49 -12.57
C LEU A 111 3.36 9.48 -11.88
N GLN A 112 3.58 10.79 -12.03
CA GLN A 112 2.65 11.81 -11.54
C GLN A 112 1.27 11.66 -12.15
N ASP A 113 1.20 11.51 -13.47
CA ASP A 113 -0.08 11.34 -14.17
C ASP A 113 -0.78 10.07 -13.73
N TYR A 114 -0.04 8.98 -13.54
CA TYR A 114 -0.57 7.73 -13.03
C TYR A 114 -1.18 7.90 -11.63
N ILE A 115 -0.45 8.51 -10.72
CA ILE A 115 -0.90 8.72 -9.34
C ILE A 115 -2.12 9.64 -9.30
N ASN A 116 -2.12 10.72 -10.09
CA ASN A 116 -3.25 11.65 -10.15
C ASN A 116 -4.51 10.96 -10.70
N ALA A 117 -4.36 10.09 -11.67
CA ALA A 117 -5.48 9.33 -12.23
C ALA A 117 -5.97 8.23 -11.28
N TYR A 118 -5.09 7.66 -10.45
CA TYR A 118 -5.41 6.65 -9.45
C TYR A 118 -6.28 7.24 -8.32
N TYR A 119 -6.01 8.47 -7.97
CA TYR A 119 -6.75 9.22 -6.97
C TYR A 119 -7.65 10.27 -7.60
#